data_07e7f85a46a0739f4727df7880453641
#
_entry.id   07e7f85a46a0739f4727df7880453641
#
_cell.length_a   1.000
_cell.length_b   1.000
_cell.length_c   1.000
_cell.angle_alpha   90.00
_cell.angle_beta   90.00
_cell.angle_gamma   90.00
#
_symmetry.space_group_name_H-M   'P 1'
#
loop_
_entity.id
_entity.type
_entity.pdbx_description
1 polymer ?
#
loop_
_entity_poly.entity_id
_entity_poly.type
_entity_poly.pdbx_seq_one_letter_code
_entity_poly.pdbx_strand_id
1 'polypeptide(L)'
;MTMNINYTSELYVNVRINSILNNMPSIYSGTIYDKIGKPKDLLNLFKDNIKLSYLDECCKGYIVLKTDTLIYYSYNSMGENFGRLDISAIEYENYNEVKTLLENTFANIPPFISWHYLSEKGELEFSNSRIIQEVIPFKEIYPNVNTPSLQEYYNKFLESRSNVLILLGCPGTGKTSFIKDLLVKTENSAMVTYDDSVIYSDKLFIKFIKNTSPNILVLEDCDTLISSRDSGNKLMQKFLNLSDGLVSTKHKKLIFSTNLTSVSKIDPALLRKGRCFDVLEFKPLNLEEANKVCKISNIPEFTKEGNYTIAEIFNQDEQQEIKKQVKMGFN
;
A
#
# COMPACT_ATOMS: atom_id res chain seq x y z
N MET A 1 -6.12 39.58 -7.99
CA MET A 1 -6.63 39.71 -9.37
C MET A 1 -6.82 38.31 -9.91
N THR A 2 -8.03 37.74 -9.74
CA THR A 2 -8.38 36.38 -10.20
C THR A 2 -8.64 36.50 -11.71
N MET A 3 -7.71 36.02 -12.53
CA MET A 3 -7.95 35.88 -13.97
C MET A 3 -8.75 34.58 -14.21
N ASN A 4 -9.99 34.75 -14.65
CA ASN A 4 -10.72 33.67 -15.33
C ASN A 4 -10.09 33.46 -16.71
N ILE A 5 -9.42 32.35 -16.92
CA ILE A 5 -8.72 32.02 -18.15
C ILE A 5 -9.42 30.84 -18.81
N ASN A 6 -9.95 31.06 -20.02
CA ASN A 6 -10.59 30.05 -20.87
C ASN A 6 -9.58 29.02 -21.43
N TYR A 7 -10.03 27.89 -21.92
CA TYR A 7 -9.34 26.66 -22.37
C TYR A 7 -8.07 26.80 -23.25
N THR A 8 -7.79 27.94 -23.86
CA THR A 8 -6.52 28.22 -24.53
C THR A 8 -5.34 28.45 -23.59
N SER A 9 -5.57 28.42 -22.31
CA SER A 9 -4.62 28.76 -21.24
C SER A 9 -3.85 27.61 -20.67
N GLU A 10 -4.31 26.34 -20.83
CA GLU A 10 -3.62 25.19 -20.25
C GLU A 10 -2.21 25.03 -20.84
N LEU A 11 -2.04 25.25 -22.13
CA LEU A 11 -0.73 25.24 -22.78
C LEU A 11 0.16 26.41 -22.29
N TYR A 12 -0.40 27.60 -22.16
CA TYR A 12 0.31 28.78 -21.68
C TYR A 12 0.73 28.65 -20.21
N VAL A 13 -0.11 28.03 -19.40
CA VAL A 13 0.13 27.73 -18.00
C VAL A 13 1.22 26.69 -17.85
N ASN A 14 1.16 25.59 -18.61
CA ASN A 14 2.20 24.54 -18.59
C ASN A 14 3.55 25.07 -19.07
N VAL A 15 3.57 25.94 -20.08
CA VAL A 15 4.80 26.61 -20.55
C VAL A 15 5.37 27.53 -19.47
N ARG A 16 4.52 28.25 -18.72
CA ARG A 16 4.96 29.15 -17.66
C ARG A 16 5.42 28.43 -16.42
N ILE A 17 4.74 27.33 -16.04
CA ILE A 17 5.20 26.43 -14.97
C ILE A 17 6.54 25.81 -15.33
N ASN A 18 6.69 25.27 -16.53
CA ASN A 18 7.96 24.72 -17.00
C ASN A 18 9.07 25.77 -17.05
N SER A 19 8.75 27.01 -17.40
CA SER A 19 9.71 28.14 -17.35
C SER A 19 10.11 28.46 -15.90
N ILE A 20 9.19 28.41 -14.94
CA ILE A 20 9.50 28.63 -13.53
C ILE A 20 10.36 27.45 -13.01
N LEU A 21 9.97 26.22 -13.29
CA LEU A 21 10.67 25.01 -12.84
C LEU A 21 12.08 24.88 -13.47
N ASN A 22 12.24 25.21 -14.75
CA ASN A 22 13.53 25.14 -15.44
C ASN A 22 14.54 26.22 -15.00
N ASN A 23 14.08 27.30 -14.35
CA ASN A 23 14.93 28.36 -13.82
C ASN A 23 15.22 28.22 -12.32
N MET A 24 14.76 27.15 -11.66
CA MET A 24 15.00 26.90 -10.23
C MET A 24 16.30 26.10 -10.01
N PRO A 25 17.29 26.62 -9.30
CA PRO A 25 18.62 26.00 -9.18
C PRO A 25 18.66 24.75 -8.26
N SER A 26 17.73 24.63 -7.32
CA SER A 26 17.54 23.45 -6.49
C SER A 26 16.08 23.36 -6.07
N ILE A 27 15.48 22.17 -6.13
CA ILE A 27 14.07 21.97 -5.81
C ILE A 27 13.95 20.92 -4.72
N TYR A 28 13.44 21.33 -3.57
CA TYR A 28 12.89 20.42 -2.59
C TYR A 28 11.47 20.07 -3.02
N SER A 29 11.18 18.80 -3.22
CA SER A 29 9.87 18.38 -3.69
C SER A 29 9.35 17.17 -2.90
N GLY A 30 8.04 17.12 -2.77
CA GLY A 30 7.32 16.00 -2.14
C GLY A 30 5.88 15.97 -2.57
N THR A 31 5.25 14.83 -2.34
CA THR A 31 3.85 14.60 -2.69
C THR A 31 3.07 14.29 -1.42
N ILE A 32 1.95 14.96 -1.25
CA ILE A 32 0.95 14.65 -0.22
C ILE A 32 -0.28 14.13 -0.95
N TYR A 33 -0.80 13.00 -0.48
CA TYR A 33 -2.09 12.49 -0.92
C TYR A 33 -3.08 12.78 0.19
N ASP A 34 -4.21 13.41 -0.13
CA ASP A 34 -5.18 13.73 0.89
C ASP A 34 -6.62 13.70 0.37
N LYS A 35 -7.54 13.58 1.32
CA LYS A 35 -8.96 13.81 1.14
C LYS A 35 -9.20 15.33 1.11
N ILE A 36 -8.68 15.98 0.08
CA ILE A 36 -8.85 17.41 -0.11
C ILE A 36 -10.32 17.63 -0.46
N GLY A 37 -11.02 18.38 0.38
CA GLY A 37 -12.43 18.67 0.18
C GLY A 37 -12.65 19.33 -1.18
N LYS A 38 -12.59 20.63 -1.24
CA LYS A 38 -12.76 21.38 -2.50
C LYS A 38 -11.47 22.18 -2.78
N PRO A 39 -11.10 22.40 -4.06
CA PRO A 39 -9.98 23.25 -4.43
C PRO A 39 -10.01 24.64 -3.75
N LYS A 40 -11.20 25.14 -3.42
CA LYS A 40 -11.42 26.38 -2.68
C LYS A 40 -10.82 26.39 -1.28
N ASP A 41 -10.72 25.22 -0.63
CA ASP A 41 -10.16 25.11 0.72
C ASP A 41 -8.65 25.35 0.70
N LEU A 42 -7.96 24.88 -0.34
CA LEU A 42 -6.55 25.20 -0.58
C LEU A 42 -6.32 26.69 -0.83
N LEU A 43 -7.15 27.32 -1.64
CA LEU A 43 -7.05 28.77 -1.88
C LEU A 43 -7.28 29.56 -0.60
N ASN A 44 -8.25 29.16 0.23
CA ASN A 44 -8.52 29.81 1.50
C ASN A 44 -7.37 29.68 2.49
N LEU A 45 -6.69 28.51 2.52
CA LEU A 45 -5.57 28.25 3.41
C LEU A 45 -4.39 29.22 3.13
N PHE A 46 -4.14 29.52 1.86
CA PHE A 46 -3.00 30.35 1.46
C PHE A 46 -3.40 31.76 0.99
N LYS A 47 -4.63 32.19 1.16
CA LYS A 47 -5.21 33.42 0.56
C LYS A 47 -4.31 34.66 0.63
N ASP A 48 -3.62 34.86 1.76
CA ASP A 48 -2.78 36.04 2.01
C ASP A 48 -1.36 35.89 1.44
N ASN A 49 -0.97 34.67 1.09
CA ASN A 49 0.37 34.31 0.60
C ASN A 49 0.42 33.94 -0.89
N ILE A 50 -0.72 33.98 -1.59
CA ILE A 50 -0.77 33.62 -3.00
C ILE A 50 -0.14 34.72 -3.86
N LYS A 51 0.81 34.33 -4.72
CA LYS A 51 1.39 35.15 -5.77
C LYS A 51 0.63 34.95 -7.10
N LEU A 52 0.29 33.69 -7.39
CA LEU A 52 -0.45 33.27 -8.57
C LEU A 52 -1.18 31.97 -8.29
N SER A 53 -2.40 31.82 -8.81
CA SER A 53 -3.11 30.55 -8.73
C SER A 53 -3.97 30.31 -9.94
N TYR A 54 -4.09 29.04 -10.28
CA TYR A 54 -5.06 28.51 -11.23
C TYR A 54 -5.60 27.21 -10.65
N LEU A 55 -6.91 27.12 -10.48
CA LEU A 55 -7.58 25.90 -10.07
C LEU A 55 -8.76 25.66 -10.99
N ASP A 56 -8.73 24.55 -11.71
CA ASP A 56 -9.87 24.03 -12.44
C ASP A 56 -10.92 23.53 -11.46
N GLU A 57 -12.20 23.79 -11.70
CA GLU A 57 -13.29 23.32 -10.83
C GLU A 57 -13.38 21.80 -10.78
N CYS A 58 -12.79 21.11 -11.75
CA CYS A 58 -12.97 19.68 -11.91
C CYS A 58 -11.79 18.81 -11.43
N CYS A 59 -10.53 19.14 -11.72
CA CYS A 59 -9.50 18.11 -11.54
C CYS A 59 -8.05 18.57 -11.29
N LYS A 60 -7.60 19.74 -11.70
CA LYS A 60 -6.18 20.13 -11.66
C LYS A 60 -5.98 21.61 -11.42
N GLY A 61 -4.86 21.95 -10.80
CA GLY A 61 -4.51 23.33 -10.60
C GLY A 61 -3.15 23.53 -9.97
N TYR A 62 -2.77 24.77 -9.76
CA TYR A 62 -1.55 25.12 -9.05
C TYR A 62 -1.71 26.41 -8.26
N ILE A 63 -0.93 26.53 -7.21
CA ILE A 63 -0.77 27.74 -6.40
C ILE A 63 0.72 28.05 -6.34
N VAL A 64 1.12 29.25 -6.66
CA VAL A 64 2.46 29.77 -6.41
C VAL A 64 2.37 30.75 -5.25
N LEU A 65 3.11 30.49 -4.20
CA LEU A 65 3.16 31.34 -3.02
C LEU A 65 4.17 32.49 -3.22
N LYS A 66 4.08 33.52 -2.40
CA LYS A 66 5.04 34.63 -2.37
C LYS A 66 6.47 34.20 -2.03
N THR A 67 6.61 33.05 -1.36
CA THR A 67 7.87 32.37 -1.04
C THR A 67 8.44 31.56 -2.20
N ASP A 68 7.90 31.75 -3.43
CA ASP A 68 8.25 30.98 -4.63
C ASP A 68 8.10 29.45 -4.44
N THR A 69 7.18 29.04 -3.56
CA THR A 69 6.77 27.66 -3.40
C THR A 69 5.60 27.36 -4.34
N LEU A 70 5.75 26.32 -5.15
CA LEU A 70 4.72 25.82 -6.06
C LEU A 70 3.99 24.64 -5.40
N ILE A 71 2.68 24.71 -5.37
CA ILE A 71 1.79 23.63 -4.99
C ILE A 71 1.00 23.24 -6.23
N TYR A 72 1.22 22.04 -6.75
CA TYR A 72 0.42 21.48 -7.84
C TYR A 72 -0.65 20.57 -7.25
N TYR A 73 -1.88 20.75 -7.68
CA TYR A 73 -3.03 20.02 -7.25
C TYR A 73 -3.59 19.18 -8.39
N SER A 74 -3.82 17.91 -8.16
CA SER A 74 -4.56 17.06 -9.08
C SER A 74 -5.57 16.20 -8.29
N TYR A 75 -6.82 16.22 -8.76
CA TYR A 75 -7.92 15.46 -8.19
C TYR A 75 -8.25 14.28 -9.08
N ASN A 76 -8.32 13.10 -8.54
CA ASN A 76 -8.71 11.92 -9.29
C ASN A 76 -10.14 11.52 -8.90
N SER A 77 -11.07 11.69 -9.83
CA SER A 77 -12.51 11.44 -9.63
C SER A 77 -12.90 9.95 -9.67
N MET A 78 -11.94 9.01 -9.73
CA MET A 78 -12.26 7.59 -9.72
C MET A 78 -12.75 7.15 -8.33
N GLY A 79 -14.04 7.40 -8.07
CA GLY A 79 -14.86 6.76 -7.04
C GLY A 79 -14.75 7.31 -5.63
N GLU A 80 -13.68 7.96 -5.24
CA GLU A 80 -13.47 8.57 -3.93
C GLU A 80 -12.63 9.84 -4.05
N ASN A 81 -12.97 10.85 -3.26
CA ASN A 81 -12.40 12.21 -3.27
C ASN A 81 -10.93 12.24 -2.82
N PHE A 82 -10.01 11.68 -3.59
CA PHE A 82 -8.59 11.77 -3.33
C PHE A 82 -7.93 12.85 -4.18
N GLY A 83 -7.25 13.75 -3.52
CA GLY A 83 -6.38 14.73 -4.14
C GLY A 83 -4.91 14.35 -4.00
N ARG A 84 -4.10 14.75 -4.97
CA ARG A 84 -2.66 14.72 -4.90
C ARG A 84 -2.15 16.15 -4.90
N LEU A 85 -1.30 16.47 -3.93
CA LEU A 85 -0.59 17.74 -3.84
C LEU A 85 0.89 17.47 -4.05
N ASP A 86 1.47 18.00 -5.08
CA ASP A 86 2.90 18.05 -5.28
C ASP A 86 3.41 19.44 -4.86
N ILE A 87 4.33 19.45 -3.91
CA ILE A 87 4.95 20.66 -3.38
C ILE A 87 6.35 20.76 -3.96
N SER A 88 6.73 21.93 -4.45
CA SER A 88 8.10 22.23 -4.88
C SER A 88 8.51 23.61 -4.40
N ALA A 89 9.67 23.71 -3.77
CA ALA A 89 10.23 24.99 -3.30
C ALA A 89 11.73 25.05 -3.53
N ILE A 90 12.26 26.28 -3.65
CA ILE A 90 13.69 26.53 -3.80
C ILE A 90 14.40 26.33 -2.46
N GLU A 91 13.78 26.77 -1.36
CA GLU A 91 14.33 26.68 -0.01
C GLU A 91 13.67 25.57 0.79
N TYR A 92 14.48 24.82 1.54
CA TYR A 92 13.97 23.71 2.37
C TYR A 92 13.00 24.18 3.45
N GLU A 93 13.27 25.34 4.06
CA GLU A 93 12.42 25.89 5.11
C GLU A 93 11.01 26.18 4.59
N ASN A 94 10.89 26.83 3.44
CA ASN A 94 9.61 27.10 2.78
C ASN A 94 8.88 25.80 2.37
N TYR A 95 9.62 24.81 1.88
CA TYR A 95 9.08 23.49 1.57
C TYR A 95 8.50 22.83 2.81
N ASN A 96 9.28 22.80 3.90
CA ASN A 96 8.89 22.11 5.14
C ASN A 96 7.73 22.80 5.86
N GLU A 97 7.70 24.15 5.83
CA GLU A 97 6.58 24.93 6.39
C GLU A 97 5.27 24.62 5.66
N VAL A 98 5.27 24.69 4.33
CA VAL A 98 4.09 24.41 3.51
C VAL A 98 3.65 22.95 3.65
N LYS A 99 4.60 22.02 3.63
CA LYS A 99 4.31 20.59 3.84
C LYS A 99 3.64 20.34 5.18
N THR A 100 4.21 20.85 6.26
CA THR A 100 3.68 20.69 7.62
C THR A 100 2.30 21.32 7.77
N LEU A 101 2.09 22.50 7.18
CA LEU A 101 0.79 23.17 7.20
C LEU A 101 -0.27 22.33 6.46
N LEU A 102 0.05 21.77 5.32
CA LEU A 102 -0.86 20.92 4.54
C LEU A 102 -1.16 19.60 5.29
N GLU A 103 -0.14 18.94 5.82
CA GLU A 103 -0.29 17.71 6.60
C GLU A 103 -1.13 17.92 7.87
N ASN A 104 -1.02 19.08 8.51
CA ASN A 104 -1.83 19.41 9.70
C ASN A 104 -3.26 19.84 9.37
N THR A 105 -3.49 20.37 8.17
CA THR A 105 -4.80 20.93 7.80
C THR A 105 -5.69 19.90 7.14
N PHE A 106 -5.10 19.06 6.31
CA PHE A 106 -5.81 18.00 5.61
C PHE A 106 -5.61 16.69 6.39
N ALA A 107 -6.69 16.03 6.72
CA ALA A 107 -6.63 14.75 7.44
C ALA A 107 -5.85 13.72 6.61
N ASN A 108 -4.96 12.98 7.25
CA ASN A 108 -4.20 11.92 6.60
C ASN A 108 -5.12 11.01 5.78
N ILE A 109 -4.75 10.75 4.54
CA ILE A 109 -5.43 9.76 3.73
C ILE A 109 -5.35 8.43 4.48
N PRO A 110 -6.47 7.75 4.73
CA PRO A 110 -6.40 6.39 5.23
C PRO A 110 -5.57 5.54 4.28
N PRO A 111 -4.81 4.60 4.79
CA PRO A 111 -3.99 3.72 3.97
C PRO A 111 -4.81 3.10 2.84
N PHE A 112 -4.22 3.01 1.68
CA PHE A 112 -4.86 2.48 0.48
C PHE A 112 -3.99 1.43 -0.19
N ILE A 113 -4.63 0.60 -1.00
CA ILE A 113 -3.98 -0.34 -1.90
C ILE A 113 -3.99 0.25 -3.30
N SER A 114 -2.82 0.43 -3.88
CA SER A 114 -2.64 0.80 -5.27
C SER A 114 -2.47 -0.46 -6.10
N TRP A 115 -3.54 -0.90 -6.74
CA TRP A 115 -3.55 -2.07 -7.60
C TRP A 115 -3.02 -1.71 -8.98
N HIS A 116 -1.99 -2.41 -9.43
CA HIS A 116 -1.31 -2.20 -10.70
C HIS A 116 -1.63 -3.32 -11.69
N TYR A 117 -1.91 -2.94 -12.94
CA TYR A 117 -2.25 -3.85 -14.04
C TYR A 117 -1.72 -3.29 -15.38
N LEU A 118 -1.67 -4.11 -16.42
CA LEU A 118 -1.38 -3.65 -17.77
C LEU A 118 -2.68 -3.31 -18.50
N SER A 119 -2.72 -2.15 -19.15
CA SER A 119 -3.79 -1.79 -20.07
C SER A 119 -3.70 -2.64 -21.36
N GLU A 120 -4.73 -2.59 -22.20
CA GLU A 120 -4.73 -3.22 -23.53
C GLU A 120 -3.55 -2.80 -24.40
N LYS A 121 -3.01 -1.61 -24.19
CA LYS A 121 -1.83 -1.08 -24.88
C LYS A 121 -0.50 -1.52 -24.25
N GLY A 122 -0.53 -2.35 -23.21
CA GLY A 122 0.65 -2.78 -22.46
C GLY A 122 1.29 -1.69 -21.60
N GLU A 123 0.58 -0.62 -21.30
CA GLU A 123 1.03 0.41 -20.37
C GLU A 123 0.68 0.03 -18.94
N LEU A 124 1.55 0.37 -17.99
CA LEU A 124 1.31 0.12 -16.56
C LEU A 124 0.36 1.18 -16.00
N GLU A 125 -0.86 0.76 -15.73
CA GLU A 125 -1.90 1.55 -15.08
C GLU A 125 -2.08 1.15 -13.61
N PHE A 126 -2.86 1.93 -12.87
CA PHE A 126 -3.18 1.61 -11.48
C PHE A 126 -4.54 2.16 -11.08
N SER A 127 -5.14 1.51 -10.09
CA SER A 127 -6.35 1.95 -9.40
C SER A 127 -6.12 1.91 -7.90
N ASN A 128 -6.59 2.91 -7.18
CA ASN A 128 -6.48 2.96 -5.73
C ASN A 128 -7.78 2.49 -5.09
N SER A 129 -7.67 1.64 -4.08
CA SER A 129 -8.80 1.14 -3.29
C SER A 129 -8.54 1.36 -1.82
N ARG A 130 -9.58 1.69 -1.06
CA ARG A 130 -9.51 1.70 0.41
C ARG A 130 -9.28 0.30 0.96
N ILE A 131 -8.60 0.24 2.09
CA ILE A 131 -8.46 -1.02 2.81
C ILE A 131 -9.72 -1.22 3.64
N ILE A 132 -10.49 -2.25 3.28
CA ILE A 132 -11.66 -2.69 4.02
C ILE A 132 -11.24 -3.89 4.86
N GLN A 133 -11.43 -3.81 6.18
CA GLN A 133 -11.23 -4.90 7.12
C GLN A 133 -12.59 -5.31 7.68
N GLU A 134 -13.01 -6.52 7.37
CA GLU A 134 -14.23 -7.13 7.93
C GLU A 134 -14.00 -7.63 9.36
N VAL A 135 -12.82 -8.15 9.61
CA VAL A 135 -12.37 -8.60 10.92
C VAL A 135 -11.11 -7.83 11.29
N ILE A 136 -11.13 -7.17 12.45
CA ILE A 136 -9.94 -6.50 13.00
C ILE A 136 -9.05 -7.56 13.66
N PRO A 137 -7.86 -7.83 13.11
CA PRO A 137 -6.96 -8.82 13.68
C PRO A 137 -6.47 -8.46 15.08
N PHE A 138 -6.34 -9.47 15.91
CA PHE A 138 -5.74 -9.39 17.24
C PHE A 138 -4.71 -10.52 17.44
N LYS A 139 -3.90 -10.43 18.48
CA LYS A 139 -2.70 -11.27 18.67
C LYS A 139 -3.01 -12.78 18.69
N GLU A 140 -4.13 -13.18 19.27
CA GLU A 140 -4.53 -14.58 19.43
C GLU A 140 -4.86 -15.28 18.11
N ILE A 141 -5.22 -14.51 17.07
CA ILE A 141 -5.40 -15.05 15.71
C ILE A 141 -4.05 -15.54 15.12
N TYR A 142 -2.94 -14.94 15.56
CA TYR A 142 -1.60 -15.21 15.04
C TYR A 142 -0.64 -15.64 16.17
N PRO A 143 -0.78 -16.86 16.74
CA PRO A 143 0.03 -17.29 17.88
C PRO A 143 1.54 -17.32 17.57
N ASN A 144 1.91 -17.54 16.31
CA ASN A 144 3.30 -17.59 15.86
C ASN A 144 4.00 -16.20 15.77
N VAL A 145 3.27 -15.12 15.91
CA VAL A 145 3.88 -13.77 16.00
C VAL A 145 4.58 -13.63 17.35
N ASN A 146 5.90 -13.56 17.34
CA ASN A 146 6.72 -13.55 18.57
C ASN A 146 6.94 -12.12 19.12
N THR A 147 5.85 -11.39 19.36
CA THR A 147 5.85 -10.08 20.01
C THR A 147 4.62 -9.95 20.91
N PRO A 148 4.64 -9.09 21.92
CA PRO A 148 3.49 -8.84 22.81
C PRO A 148 2.24 -8.37 22.05
N SER A 149 2.40 -7.63 20.96
CA SER A 149 1.31 -7.15 20.13
C SER A 149 1.64 -7.20 18.63
N LEU A 150 0.61 -7.18 17.78
CA LEU A 150 0.79 -7.08 16.33
C LEU A 150 1.44 -5.75 15.94
N GLN A 151 1.05 -4.64 16.60
CA GLN A 151 1.61 -3.32 16.34
C GLN A 151 3.13 -3.30 16.54
N GLU A 152 3.62 -3.93 17.61
CA GLU A 152 5.07 -4.01 17.87
C GLU A 152 5.79 -4.82 16.78
N TYR A 153 5.20 -5.91 16.31
CA TYR A 153 5.74 -6.69 15.21
C TYR A 153 5.83 -5.87 13.92
N TYR A 154 4.77 -5.15 13.58
CA TYR A 154 4.73 -4.30 12.40
C TYR A 154 5.78 -3.20 12.44
N ASN A 155 5.91 -2.52 13.57
CA ASN A 155 6.91 -1.48 13.76
C ASN A 155 8.34 -2.05 13.63
N LYS A 156 8.62 -3.20 14.25
CA LYS A 156 9.91 -3.89 14.11
C LYS A 156 10.23 -4.23 12.65
N PHE A 157 9.22 -4.68 11.87
CA PHE A 157 9.42 -4.93 10.45
C PHE A 157 9.75 -3.64 9.68
N LEU A 158 8.99 -2.58 9.89
CA LEU A 158 9.18 -1.32 9.16
C LEU A 158 10.52 -0.66 9.50
N GLU A 159 10.96 -0.71 10.74
CA GLU A 159 12.22 -0.14 11.22
C GLU A 159 13.44 -1.02 10.88
N SER A 160 13.22 -2.29 10.61
CA SER A 160 14.31 -3.23 10.30
C SER A 160 15.10 -2.80 9.06
N ARG A 161 16.39 -3.13 9.05
CA ARG A 161 17.22 -3.05 7.83
C ARG A 161 16.86 -4.13 6.81
N SER A 162 16.27 -5.23 7.25
CA SER A 162 15.78 -6.30 6.37
C SER A 162 14.48 -5.88 5.72
N ASN A 163 14.38 -6.08 4.41
CA ASN A 163 13.29 -5.52 3.60
C ASN A 163 12.19 -6.52 3.28
N VAL A 164 12.41 -7.82 3.49
CA VAL A 164 11.52 -8.90 3.05
C VAL A 164 10.81 -9.53 4.23
N LEU A 165 9.49 -9.61 4.16
CA LEU A 165 8.63 -10.40 5.03
C LEU A 165 7.91 -11.46 4.18
N ILE A 166 7.95 -12.71 4.62
CA ILE A 166 7.29 -13.83 3.93
C ILE A 166 6.20 -14.39 4.83
N LEU A 167 4.97 -14.46 4.31
CA LEU A 167 3.80 -15.04 4.97
C LEU A 167 3.52 -16.39 4.35
N LEU A 168 3.79 -17.44 5.07
CA LEU A 168 3.69 -18.84 4.63
C LEU A 168 2.49 -19.52 5.28
N GLY A 169 1.61 -20.17 4.51
CA GLY A 169 0.51 -20.93 5.08
C GLY A 169 -0.62 -21.22 4.11
N CYS A 170 -1.47 -22.19 4.45
CA CYS A 170 -2.58 -22.57 3.60
C CYS A 170 -3.62 -21.43 3.45
N PRO A 171 -4.51 -21.52 2.44
CA PRO A 171 -5.60 -20.56 2.27
C PRO A 171 -6.50 -20.49 3.52
N GLY A 172 -7.09 -19.34 3.77
CA GLY A 172 -8.02 -19.11 4.88
C GLY A 172 -7.36 -18.90 6.26
N THR A 173 -6.04 -18.91 6.37
CA THR A 173 -5.32 -18.71 7.66
C THR A 173 -5.08 -17.24 8.01
N GLY A 174 -5.61 -16.28 7.25
CA GLY A 174 -5.60 -14.85 7.58
C GLY A 174 -4.39 -14.06 7.09
N LYS A 175 -3.60 -14.55 6.11
CA LYS A 175 -2.44 -13.82 5.54
C LYS A 175 -2.82 -12.43 5.02
N THR A 176 -3.83 -12.35 4.16
CA THR A 176 -4.32 -11.08 3.60
C THR A 176 -4.87 -10.14 4.68
N SER A 177 -5.57 -10.67 5.68
CA SER A 177 -6.05 -9.89 6.84
C SER A 177 -4.90 -9.31 7.66
N PHE A 178 -3.82 -10.07 7.83
CA PHE A 178 -2.59 -9.60 8.49
C PHE A 178 -1.92 -8.45 7.72
N ILE A 179 -1.84 -8.56 6.38
CA ILE A 179 -1.30 -7.50 5.53
C ILE A 179 -2.15 -6.22 5.64
N LYS A 180 -3.48 -6.36 5.54
CA LYS A 180 -4.40 -5.23 5.68
C LYS A 180 -4.24 -4.55 7.05
N ASP A 181 -4.15 -5.31 8.13
CA ASP A 181 -3.97 -4.80 9.49
C ASP A 181 -2.62 -4.09 9.66
N LEU A 182 -1.54 -4.65 9.10
CA LEU A 182 -0.24 -3.99 9.06
C LEU A 182 -0.36 -2.61 8.40
N LEU A 183 -0.96 -2.55 7.21
CA LEU A 183 -1.08 -1.30 6.46
C LEU A 183 -1.90 -0.26 7.24
N VAL A 184 -3.04 -0.66 7.80
CA VAL A 184 -3.92 0.24 8.56
C VAL A 184 -3.25 0.72 9.84
N LYS A 185 -2.70 -0.17 10.65
CA LYS A 185 -2.09 0.17 11.95
C LYS A 185 -0.80 0.97 11.83
N THR A 186 -0.12 0.87 10.70
CA THR A 186 1.13 1.62 10.48
C THR A 186 0.93 2.82 9.55
N GLU A 187 -0.31 3.09 9.16
CA GLU A 187 -0.68 4.19 8.25
C GLU A 187 0.10 4.16 6.93
N ASN A 188 0.41 2.95 6.44
CA ASN A 188 1.13 2.75 5.20
C ASN A 188 0.21 2.27 4.08
N SER A 189 0.43 2.79 2.88
CA SER A 189 -0.19 2.29 1.66
C SER A 189 0.72 1.29 0.96
N ALA A 190 0.15 0.41 0.14
CA ALA A 190 0.90 -0.59 -0.59
C ALA A 190 0.60 -0.58 -2.09
N MET A 191 1.62 -0.91 -2.88
CA MET A 191 1.45 -1.35 -4.27
C MET A 191 1.15 -2.85 -4.27
N VAL A 192 0.17 -3.26 -5.07
CA VAL A 192 -0.24 -4.67 -5.22
C VAL A 192 -0.42 -4.98 -6.69
N THR A 193 -0.14 -6.18 -7.10
CA THR A 193 -0.57 -6.72 -8.40
C THR A 193 -0.90 -8.19 -8.28
N TYR A 194 -1.90 -8.61 -9.05
CA TYR A 194 -2.30 -10.01 -9.24
C TYR A 194 -2.02 -10.47 -10.67
N ASP A 195 -1.41 -9.59 -11.49
CA ASP A 195 -1.14 -9.86 -12.90
C ASP A 195 0.31 -10.33 -13.05
N ASP A 196 0.48 -11.59 -13.41
CA ASP A 196 1.79 -12.20 -13.66
C ASP A 196 2.58 -11.40 -14.69
N SER A 197 1.95 -10.87 -15.74
CA SER A 197 2.63 -10.08 -16.76
C SER A 197 3.23 -8.78 -16.21
N VAL A 198 2.58 -8.19 -15.21
CA VAL A 198 3.10 -7.02 -14.46
C VAL A 198 4.29 -7.41 -13.62
N ILE A 199 4.22 -8.55 -12.91
CA ILE A 199 5.31 -9.07 -12.07
C ILE A 199 6.54 -9.38 -12.93
N TYR A 200 6.34 -9.97 -14.13
CA TYR A 200 7.42 -10.28 -15.07
C TYR A 200 8.01 -9.04 -15.75
N SER A 201 7.28 -7.93 -15.79
CA SER A 201 7.78 -6.68 -16.37
C SER A 201 8.70 -5.91 -15.40
N ASP A 202 9.62 -5.12 -15.98
CA ASP A 202 10.45 -4.21 -15.15
C ASP A 202 9.68 -2.95 -14.71
N LYS A 203 8.53 -2.69 -15.35
CA LYS A 203 7.77 -1.44 -15.17
C LYS A 203 7.32 -1.23 -13.73
N LEU A 204 6.77 -2.29 -13.09
CA LEU A 204 6.33 -2.23 -11.70
C LEU A 204 7.48 -1.91 -10.75
N PHE A 205 8.61 -2.62 -10.91
CA PHE A 205 9.79 -2.43 -10.06
C PHE A 205 10.40 -1.04 -10.21
N ILE A 206 10.56 -0.58 -11.44
CA ILE A 206 11.07 0.77 -11.72
C ILE A 206 10.15 1.82 -11.08
N LYS A 207 8.83 1.64 -11.19
CA LYS A 207 7.85 2.53 -10.56
C LYS A 207 7.96 2.48 -9.03
N PHE A 208 8.04 1.28 -8.44
CA PHE A 208 8.17 1.10 -6.99
C PHE A 208 9.45 1.74 -6.44
N ILE A 209 10.58 1.61 -7.13
CA ILE A 209 11.86 2.22 -6.70
C ILE A 209 11.81 3.75 -6.83
N LYS A 210 11.28 4.26 -7.94
CA LYS A 210 11.26 5.70 -8.23
C LYS A 210 10.26 6.48 -7.37
N ASN A 211 9.14 5.87 -6.99
CA ASN A 211 8.12 6.55 -6.22
C ASN A 211 8.56 6.71 -4.76
N THR A 212 8.25 7.83 -4.16
CA THR A 212 8.43 8.04 -2.72
C THR A 212 7.39 7.31 -1.89
N SER A 213 6.18 7.13 -2.41
CA SER A 213 5.06 6.41 -1.81
C SER A 213 4.24 5.71 -2.91
N PRO A 214 3.66 4.51 -2.67
CA PRO A 214 3.81 3.64 -1.49
C PRO A 214 5.22 3.06 -1.30
N ASN A 215 5.57 2.78 -0.03
CA ASN A 215 6.86 2.18 0.33
C ASN A 215 6.80 0.67 0.51
N ILE A 216 5.62 0.08 0.42
CA ILE A 216 5.39 -1.36 0.57
C ILE A 216 4.90 -1.91 -0.78
N LEU A 217 5.54 -2.98 -1.25
CA LEU A 217 5.08 -3.79 -2.36
C LEU A 217 4.62 -5.14 -1.81
N VAL A 218 3.37 -5.50 -2.09
CA VAL A 218 2.77 -6.77 -1.70
C VAL A 218 2.58 -7.64 -2.93
N LEU A 219 3.05 -8.87 -2.85
CA LEU A 219 2.84 -9.91 -3.86
C LEU A 219 2.17 -11.09 -3.19
N GLU A 220 0.88 -11.28 -3.49
CA GLU A 220 0.08 -12.36 -2.93
C GLU A 220 0.11 -13.61 -3.84
N ASP A 221 -0.07 -14.78 -3.20
CA ASP A 221 -0.11 -16.11 -3.86
C ASP A 221 1.07 -16.36 -4.81
N CYS A 222 2.26 -15.88 -4.42
CA CYS A 222 3.44 -15.86 -5.26
C CYS A 222 4.29 -17.15 -5.16
N ASP A 223 3.65 -18.33 -5.09
CA ASP A 223 4.28 -19.63 -4.88
C ASP A 223 5.39 -19.93 -5.88
N THR A 224 5.12 -19.69 -7.17
CA THR A 224 6.09 -19.90 -8.25
C THR A 224 7.23 -18.89 -8.23
N LEU A 225 6.94 -17.66 -7.80
CA LEU A 225 7.87 -16.56 -7.78
C LEU A 225 8.98 -16.73 -6.74
N ILE A 226 8.63 -17.21 -5.55
CA ILE A 226 9.56 -17.35 -4.42
C ILE A 226 10.16 -18.74 -4.30
N SER A 227 9.74 -19.69 -5.13
CA SER A 227 10.31 -21.04 -5.17
C SER A 227 11.76 -21.05 -5.68
N SER A 228 12.48 -22.13 -5.38
CA SER A 228 13.90 -22.27 -5.69
C SER A 228 14.23 -22.02 -7.17
N ARG A 229 15.37 -21.38 -7.44
CA ARG A 229 15.89 -21.08 -8.77
C ARG A 229 16.25 -22.30 -9.60
N ASP A 230 16.38 -23.46 -9.00
CA ASP A 230 16.62 -24.73 -9.71
C ASP A 230 15.53 -25.03 -10.75
N SER A 231 14.37 -24.35 -10.62
CA SER A 231 13.25 -24.35 -11.57
C SER A 231 13.32 -23.26 -12.65
N GLY A 232 14.43 -22.51 -12.78
CA GLY A 232 14.60 -21.49 -13.82
C GLY A 232 14.03 -20.09 -13.50
N ASN A 233 13.77 -19.79 -12.24
CA ASN A 233 13.15 -18.54 -11.79
C ASN A 233 14.10 -17.32 -11.89
N LYS A 234 14.05 -16.61 -13.03
CA LYS A 234 14.85 -15.38 -13.26
C LYS A 234 14.32 -14.15 -12.51
N LEU A 235 13.05 -14.15 -12.11
CA LEU A 235 12.42 -13.01 -11.44
C LEU A 235 12.99 -12.77 -10.06
N MET A 236 13.33 -13.83 -9.35
CA MET A 236 13.93 -13.74 -8.04
C MET A 236 15.16 -12.81 -8.03
N GLN A 237 15.96 -12.79 -9.12
CA GLN A 237 17.11 -11.91 -9.25
C GLN A 237 16.73 -10.42 -9.12
N LYS A 238 15.57 -10.01 -9.64
CA LYS A 238 15.09 -8.63 -9.56
C LYS A 238 14.80 -8.22 -8.11
N PHE A 239 14.11 -9.09 -7.37
CA PHE A 239 13.82 -8.86 -5.95
C PHE A 239 15.07 -8.84 -5.08
N LEU A 240 16.03 -9.71 -5.39
CA LEU A 240 17.30 -9.76 -4.69
C LEU A 240 18.09 -8.46 -4.90
N ASN A 241 18.06 -7.90 -6.11
CA ASN A 241 18.72 -6.63 -6.41
C ASN A 241 18.08 -5.43 -5.69
N LEU A 242 16.77 -5.49 -5.40
CA LEU A 242 16.09 -4.47 -4.61
C LEU A 242 16.53 -4.47 -3.15
N SER A 243 16.81 -5.66 -2.59
CA SER A 243 17.19 -5.76 -1.18
C SER A 243 18.67 -5.46 -0.90
N ASP A 244 19.55 -5.70 -1.87
CA ASP A 244 21.02 -5.60 -1.70
C ASP A 244 21.69 -4.69 -2.73
N GLY A 245 20.93 -4.03 -3.61
CA GLY A 245 21.45 -3.24 -4.72
C GLY A 245 22.17 -1.95 -4.30
N LEU A 246 22.97 -1.39 -5.22
CA LEU A 246 23.63 -0.08 -5.09
C LEU A 246 22.65 1.08 -4.90
N VAL A 247 21.38 0.90 -5.30
CA VAL A 247 20.31 1.87 -5.07
C VAL A 247 19.81 1.69 -3.64
N SER A 248 19.91 2.73 -2.83
CA SER A 248 19.44 2.71 -1.44
C SER A 248 17.92 2.57 -1.40
N THR A 249 17.45 1.37 -1.06
CA THR A 249 16.02 1.05 -0.88
C THR A 249 15.65 0.91 0.59
N LYS A 250 16.38 1.58 1.49
CA LYS A 250 16.27 1.42 2.95
C LYS A 250 14.85 1.55 3.51
N HIS A 251 13.98 2.26 2.81
CA HIS A 251 12.59 2.47 3.24
C HIS A 251 11.56 1.63 2.45
N LYS A 252 12.03 0.81 1.50
CA LYS A 252 11.15 -0.05 0.69
C LYS A 252 11.00 -1.41 1.34
N LYS A 253 9.76 -1.88 1.49
CA LYS A 253 9.43 -3.18 2.08
C LYS A 253 8.75 -4.07 1.05
N LEU A 254 9.06 -5.35 1.09
CA LEU A 254 8.48 -6.39 0.24
C LEU A 254 7.75 -7.38 1.14
N ILE A 255 6.50 -7.63 0.87
CA ILE A 255 5.70 -8.65 1.56
C ILE A 255 5.29 -9.69 0.52
N PHE A 256 5.66 -10.93 0.76
CA PHE A 256 5.26 -12.07 -0.05
C PHE A 256 4.27 -12.92 0.72
N SER A 257 3.12 -13.23 0.15
CA SER A 257 2.27 -14.30 0.67
C SER A 257 2.33 -15.53 -0.22
N THR A 258 2.32 -16.70 0.38
CA THR A 258 2.43 -17.98 -0.31
C THR A 258 1.64 -19.08 0.37
N ASN A 259 1.17 -20.04 -0.43
CA ASN A 259 0.51 -21.26 0.04
C ASN A 259 1.49 -22.47 0.09
N LEU A 260 2.78 -22.25 -0.11
CA LEU A 260 3.80 -23.28 0.07
C LEU A 260 3.69 -23.89 1.47
N THR A 261 3.95 -25.18 1.56
CA THR A 261 3.76 -25.97 2.79
C THR A 261 5.00 -25.99 3.69
N SER A 262 6.14 -25.48 3.21
CA SER A 262 7.41 -25.51 3.95
C SER A 262 8.34 -24.39 3.52
N VAL A 263 9.07 -23.84 4.49
CA VAL A 263 10.16 -22.88 4.29
C VAL A 263 11.26 -23.43 3.36
N SER A 264 11.47 -24.76 3.37
CA SER A 264 12.48 -25.40 2.52
C SER A 264 12.22 -25.27 1.01
N LYS A 265 11.00 -24.93 0.62
CA LYS A 265 10.62 -24.67 -0.78
C LYS A 265 10.91 -23.26 -1.25
N ILE A 266 11.20 -22.35 -0.32
CA ILE A 266 11.53 -20.95 -0.63
C ILE A 266 13.00 -20.84 -1.06
N ASP A 267 13.27 -19.98 -2.05
CA ASP A 267 14.64 -19.73 -2.50
C ASP A 267 15.52 -19.28 -1.33
N PRO A 268 16.62 -20.01 -1.04
CA PRO A 268 17.50 -19.67 0.09
C PRO A 268 18.08 -18.26 0.02
N ALA A 269 18.17 -17.66 -1.15
CA ALA A 269 18.67 -16.30 -1.30
C ALA A 269 17.73 -15.25 -0.71
N LEU A 270 16.41 -15.51 -0.67
CA LEU A 270 15.46 -14.64 0.06
C LEU A 270 15.65 -14.72 1.58
N LEU A 271 16.01 -15.89 2.08
CA LEU A 271 16.09 -16.19 3.51
C LEU A 271 17.38 -15.68 4.18
N ARG A 272 18.29 -15.06 3.42
CA ARG A 272 19.57 -14.55 3.95
C ARG A 272 19.36 -13.50 5.03
N LYS A 273 20.16 -13.59 6.11
CA LYS A 273 20.23 -12.57 7.16
C LYS A 273 20.54 -11.19 6.56
N GLY A 274 19.85 -10.17 7.03
CA GLY A 274 19.96 -8.79 6.52
C GLY A 274 19.02 -8.49 5.34
N ARG A 275 18.43 -9.52 4.71
CA ARG A 275 17.44 -9.40 3.64
C ARG A 275 16.04 -9.79 4.13
N CYS A 276 15.90 -11.01 4.63
CA CYS A 276 14.66 -11.48 5.23
C CYS A 276 14.55 -10.98 6.66
N PHE A 277 13.44 -10.33 6.96
CA PHE A 277 13.07 -9.95 8.32
C PHE A 277 12.56 -11.17 9.06
N ASP A 278 11.57 -11.86 8.47
CA ASP A 278 10.96 -13.04 9.06
C ASP A 278 10.25 -13.89 7.99
N VAL A 279 10.06 -15.17 8.30
CA VAL A 279 9.14 -16.08 7.62
C VAL A 279 8.08 -16.47 8.63
N LEU A 280 6.95 -15.78 8.57
CA LEU A 280 5.85 -16.01 9.49
C LEU A 280 4.94 -17.12 8.97
N GLU A 281 4.86 -18.25 9.71
CA GLU A 281 4.00 -19.36 9.37
C GLU A 281 2.58 -19.16 9.90
N PHE A 282 1.62 -19.20 8.99
CA PHE A 282 0.19 -19.14 9.27
C PHE A 282 -0.39 -20.55 9.24
N LYS A 283 -0.65 -21.12 10.41
CA LYS A 283 -1.21 -22.47 10.57
C LYS A 283 -2.67 -22.40 11.00
N PRO A 284 -3.49 -23.38 10.61
CA PRO A 284 -4.79 -23.57 11.26
C PRO A 284 -4.60 -23.70 12.77
N LEU A 285 -5.50 -23.11 13.53
CA LEU A 285 -5.50 -23.12 15.00
C LEU A 285 -6.03 -24.44 15.51
N ASN A 286 -5.43 -25.00 16.56
CA ASN A 286 -6.02 -26.14 17.25
C ASN A 286 -7.31 -25.74 17.99
N LEU A 287 -8.03 -26.72 18.57
CA LEU A 287 -9.32 -26.45 19.20
C LEU A 287 -9.25 -25.44 20.34
N GLU A 288 -8.20 -25.46 21.16
CA GLU A 288 -8.02 -24.51 22.27
C GLU A 288 -7.77 -23.10 21.77
N GLU A 289 -6.86 -22.94 20.80
CA GLU A 289 -6.54 -21.66 20.15
C GLU A 289 -7.76 -21.10 19.42
N ALA A 290 -8.48 -21.93 18.65
CA ALA A 290 -9.68 -21.53 17.93
C ALA A 290 -10.78 -21.05 18.90
N ASN A 291 -11.02 -21.78 20.00
CA ASN A 291 -12.02 -21.40 20.99
C ASN A 291 -11.62 -20.14 21.77
N LYS A 292 -10.33 -19.88 21.96
CA LYS A 292 -9.86 -18.61 22.50
C LYS A 292 -10.22 -17.44 21.58
N VAL A 293 -10.03 -17.61 20.26
CA VAL A 293 -10.45 -16.62 19.25
C VAL A 293 -11.97 -16.45 19.27
N CYS A 294 -12.74 -17.54 19.33
CA CYS A 294 -14.20 -17.49 19.40
C CYS A 294 -14.69 -16.68 20.61
N LYS A 295 -14.11 -16.89 21.78
CA LYS A 295 -14.44 -16.14 23.01
C LYS A 295 -14.17 -14.64 22.87
N ILE A 296 -13.01 -14.28 22.36
CA ILE A 296 -12.63 -12.87 22.17
C ILE A 296 -13.56 -12.20 21.15
N SER A 297 -13.96 -12.92 20.10
CA SER A 297 -14.81 -12.41 19.02
C SER A 297 -16.31 -12.55 19.31
N ASN A 298 -16.69 -13.14 20.46
CA ASN A 298 -18.07 -13.38 20.86
C ASN A 298 -18.88 -14.20 19.82
N ILE A 299 -18.25 -15.27 19.30
CA ILE A 299 -18.84 -16.22 18.35
C ILE A 299 -18.88 -17.62 18.95
N PRO A 300 -19.73 -18.55 18.44
CA PRO A 300 -19.86 -19.91 18.98
C PRO A 300 -18.54 -20.66 19.02
N GLU A 301 -18.32 -21.43 20.10
CA GLU A 301 -17.14 -22.26 20.26
C GLU A 301 -17.31 -23.63 19.53
N PHE A 302 -16.19 -24.14 19.05
CA PHE A 302 -16.13 -25.49 18.49
C PHE A 302 -16.09 -26.53 19.60
N THR A 303 -16.78 -27.66 19.37
CA THR A 303 -16.81 -28.81 20.31
C THR A 303 -16.02 -30.02 19.81
N LYS A 304 -15.70 -30.03 18.51
CA LYS A 304 -15.01 -31.15 17.87
C LYS A 304 -13.51 -30.93 17.84
N GLU A 305 -12.72 -31.93 18.16
CA GLU A 305 -11.27 -31.92 17.97
C GLU A 305 -10.93 -31.71 16.49
N GLY A 306 -9.97 -30.78 16.23
CA GLY A 306 -9.55 -30.43 14.87
C GLY A 306 -8.66 -29.23 14.83
N ASN A 307 -8.24 -28.89 13.60
CA ASN A 307 -7.54 -27.65 13.29
C ASN A 307 -8.47 -26.77 12.43
N TYR A 308 -8.57 -25.53 12.78
CA TYR A 308 -9.52 -24.57 12.20
C TYR A 308 -8.79 -23.40 11.59
N THR A 309 -9.06 -23.10 10.33
CA THR A 309 -8.57 -21.87 9.70
C THR A 309 -9.34 -20.67 10.23
N ILE A 310 -8.77 -19.49 10.09
CA ILE A 310 -9.43 -18.23 10.48
C ILE A 310 -10.73 -18.03 9.68
N ALA A 311 -10.73 -18.40 8.42
CA ALA A 311 -11.94 -18.35 7.58
C ALA A 311 -13.05 -19.27 8.14
N GLU A 312 -12.73 -20.48 8.57
CA GLU A 312 -13.72 -21.39 9.18
C GLU A 312 -14.24 -20.86 10.52
N ILE A 313 -13.40 -20.18 11.30
CA ILE A 313 -13.80 -19.60 12.59
C ILE A 313 -14.81 -18.48 12.40
N PHE A 314 -14.56 -17.57 11.46
CA PHE A 314 -15.42 -16.39 11.27
C PHE A 314 -16.63 -16.62 10.33
N ASN A 315 -16.65 -17.72 9.55
CA ASN A 315 -17.74 -18.03 8.61
C ASN A 315 -18.49 -19.33 8.98
N GLN A 316 -18.67 -19.59 10.28
CA GLN A 316 -19.34 -20.81 10.78
C GLN A 316 -20.76 -20.97 10.21
N ASP A 317 -21.49 -19.87 10.04
CA ASP A 317 -22.88 -19.86 9.59
C ASP A 317 -23.02 -20.19 8.10
N GLU A 318 -22.09 -19.74 7.25
CA GLU A 318 -22.13 -19.98 5.80
C GLU A 318 -21.99 -21.48 5.46
N GLN A 319 -21.20 -22.23 6.20
CA GLN A 319 -21.05 -23.68 5.98
C GLN A 319 -22.32 -24.48 6.27
N GLN A 320 -23.19 -23.99 7.15
CA GLN A 320 -24.49 -24.62 7.42
C GLN A 320 -25.46 -24.45 6.27
N GLU A 321 -25.46 -23.32 5.58
CA GLU A 321 -26.33 -23.08 4.44
C GLU A 321 -25.96 -23.93 3.22
N ILE A 322 -24.67 -24.04 2.90
CA ILE A 322 -24.18 -24.87 1.78
C ILE A 322 -24.54 -26.35 2.04
N LYS A 323 -24.38 -26.87 3.24
CA LYS A 323 -24.77 -28.24 3.58
C LYS A 323 -26.28 -28.49 3.54
N LYS A 324 -27.11 -27.48 3.82
CA LYS A 324 -28.57 -27.56 3.68
C LYS A 324 -29.01 -27.57 2.22
N GLN A 325 -28.39 -26.79 1.35
CA GLN A 325 -28.70 -26.75 -0.08
C GLN A 325 -28.37 -28.06 -0.80
N VAL A 326 -27.23 -28.69 -0.47
CA VAL A 326 -26.84 -29.99 -1.05
C VAL A 326 -27.78 -31.12 -0.62
N LYS A 327 -28.46 -31.05 0.54
CA LYS A 327 -29.46 -32.02 0.97
C LYS A 327 -30.84 -31.85 0.35
N MET A 328 -31.13 -30.70 -0.30
CA MET A 328 -32.42 -30.46 -0.95
C MET A 328 -32.43 -30.69 -2.47
N GLY A 329 -31.36 -31.11 -3.05
CA GLY A 329 -31.28 -31.39 -4.48
C GLY A 329 -30.90 -32.83 -4.77
N PHE A 330 -31.82 -33.76 -4.69
CA PHE A 330 -31.89 -35.07 -5.36
C PHE A 330 -32.75 -36.04 -4.53
N ASN A 331 -34.07 -36.03 -4.80
CA ASN A 331 -34.97 -37.17 -4.74
C ASN A 331 -35.65 -37.28 -6.08
#